data_679be0a77ffe19a25a9a400446842b94
#
_entry.id   679be0a77ffe19a25a9a400446842b94
#
_cell.length_a   1.000
_cell.length_b   1.000
_cell.length_c   1.000
_cell.angle_alpha   90.00
_cell.angle_beta   90.00
_cell.angle_gamma   90.00
#
_symmetry.space_group_name_H-M   'P 1'
#
loop_
_entity.id
_entity.type
_entity.pdbx_description
1 polymer ?
#
loop_
_entity_poly.entity_id
_entity_poly.type
_entity_poly.pdbx_seq_one_letter_code
_entity_poly.pdbx_strand_id
1 'polypeptide(L)'
;MAYALEIQDVHKVFNRGTINEKVALNGVNLNLNPGDFVTIIGGNGAGKSTTLNAIAGVWPIDSGKIIIDGTDITNLPEHKRAKYLGRVFQDPMTGTAATMDIEENMAIALRRGEKRTLRWGVSREDRELFREKLQTLGLGLEDRMTSKVGLLSGGQRQAITLLMAALKQPKLLLLDEHTAALDPKTAAKVLEISDKIIAENQLTAMMVTHNMKDAIVHGNRLIMMHEGKVIYDVAGEEKKNLQVKDLLAKF
;
A
#
# COMPACT_ATOMS: atom_id res chain seq x y z
N MET A 1 21.17 -6.26 9.97
CA MET A 1 20.53 -5.82 8.72
C MET A 1 19.62 -4.64 9.04
N ALA A 2 19.49 -3.65 8.16
CA ALA A 2 18.57 -2.55 8.38
C ALA A 2 17.12 -3.06 8.16
N TYR A 3 16.16 -2.55 8.92
CA TYR A 3 14.74 -2.79 8.68
C TYR A 3 14.30 -2.10 7.38
N ALA A 4 13.32 -2.66 6.71
CA ALA A 4 12.68 -2.03 5.56
C ALA A 4 11.86 -0.80 5.98
N LEU A 5 11.23 -0.88 7.16
CA LEU A 5 10.54 0.24 7.81
C LEU A 5 10.82 0.21 9.31
N GLU A 6 11.09 1.39 9.89
CA GLU A 6 11.12 1.62 11.33
C GLU A 6 10.22 2.81 11.67
N ILE A 7 9.31 2.60 12.58
CA ILE A 7 8.47 3.63 13.20
C ILE A 7 8.85 3.68 14.67
N GLN A 8 9.32 4.82 15.14
CA GLN A 8 9.86 5.01 16.48
C GLN A 8 9.06 6.08 17.22
N ASP A 9 8.25 5.67 18.19
CA ASP A 9 7.48 6.52 19.09
C ASP A 9 6.68 7.62 18.37
N VAL A 10 5.94 7.22 17.31
CA VAL A 10 5.24 8.17 16.46
C VAL A 10 3.91 8.60 17.09
N HIS A 11 3.74 9.92 17.19
CA HIS A 11 2.53 10.57 17.69
C HIS A 11 1.89 11.46 16.62
N LYS A 12 0.54 11.48 16.61
CA LYS A 12 -0.26 12.38 15.77
C LYS A 12 -1.56 12.75 16.45
N VAL A 13 -1.80 14.05 16.62
CA VAL A 13 -3.04 14.62 17.15
C VAL A 13 -3.65 15.53 16.08
N PHE A 14 -4.90 15.31 15.73
CA PHE A 14 -5.68 16.20 14.87
C PHE A 14 -6.45 17.21 15.70
N ASN A 15 -6.64 18.43 15.16
CA ASN A 15 -7.44 19.50 15.74
C ASN A 15 -7.05 19.84 17.20
N ARG A 16 -5.76 19.83 17.52
CA ARG A 16 -5.22 20.09 18.87
C ARG A 16 -5.79 21.37 19.47
N GLY A 17 -6.23 21.28 20.74
CA GLY A 17 -6.78 22.40 21.48
C GLY A 17 -8.22 22.80 21.10
N THR A 18 -8.92 21.98 20.32
CA THR A 18 -10.33 22.17 19.96
C THR A 18 -11.22 21.08 20.55
N ILE A 19 -12.55 21.29 20.52
CA ILE A 19 -13.53 20.26 20.92
C ILE A 19 -13.49 19.00 20.06
N ASN A 20 -12.86 19.07 18.88
CA ASN A 20 -12.69 17.96 17.94
C ASN A 20 -11.27 17.38 17.99
N GLU A 21 -10.54 17.62 19.07
CA GLU A 21 -9.21 17.04 19.24
C GLU A 21 -9.28 15.52 19.23
N LYS A 22 -8.41 14.91 18.44
CA LYS A 22 -8.32 13.46 18.31
C LYS A 22 -6.88 12.99 18.28
N VAL A 23 -6.49 12.21 19.28
CA VAL A 23 -5.23 11.47 19.26
C VAL A 23 -5.38 10.30 18.28
N ALA A 24 -4.71 10.39 17.15
CA ALA A 24 -4.80 9.40 16.07
C ALA A 24 -3.66 8.39 16.10
N LEU A 25 -2.46 8.80 16.51
CA LEU A 25 -1.32 7.91 16.80
C LEU A 25 -0.77 8.28 18.18
N ASN A 26 -0.53 7.28 19.01
CA ASN A 26 -0.19 7.44 20.42
C ASN A 26 1.03 6.58 20.80
N GLY A 27 2.21 6.97 20.31
CA GLY A 27 3.46 6.24 20.57
C GLY A 27 3.56 4.95 19.75
N VAL A 28 3.28 5.02 18.45
CA VAL A 28 3.38 3.85 17.57
C VAL A 28 4.84 3.47 17.40
N ASN A 29 5.14 2.21 17.71
CA ASN A 29 6.44 1.57 17.45
C ASN A 29 6.21 0.34 16.56
N LEU A 30 6.94 0.25 15.46
CA LEU A 30 6.80 -0.86 14.51
C LEU A 30 8.07 -0.98 13.65
N ASN A 31 8.57 -2.21 13.51
CA ASN A 31 9.69 -2.53 12.62
C ASN A 31 9.26 -3.61 11.63
N LEU A 32 9.57 -3.43 10.35
CA LEU A 32 9.37 -4.43 9.31
C LEU A 32 10.73 -4.87 8.76
N ASN A 33 10.89 -6.18 8.62
CA ASN A 33 12.05 -6.73 7.90
C ASN A 33 11.83 -6.65 6.38
N PRO A 34 12.89 -6.63 5.57
CA PRO A 34 12.77 -6.81 4.14
C PRO A 34 12.01 -8.08 3.80
N GLY A 35 11.00 -7.97 2.91
CA GLY A 35 10.14 -9.07 2.51
C GLY A 35 8.95 -9.37 3.44
N ASP A 36 8.79 -8.64 4.55
CA ASP A 36 7.58 -8.76 5.37
C ASP A 36 6.35 -8.28 4.58
N PHE A 37 5.32 -9.12 4.54
CA PHE A 37 3.98 -8.72 4.12
C PHE A 37 3.05 -8.68 5.33
N VAL A 38 2.79 -7.49 5.82
CA VAL A 38 2.06 -7.23 7.07
C VAL A 38 0.62 -6.84 6.78
N THR A 39 -0.33 -7.55 7.38
CA THR A 39 -1.74 -7.15 7.39
C THR A 39 -2.05 -6.36 8.66
N ILE A 40 -2.82 -5.27 8.52
CA ILE A 40 -3.18 -4.37 9.63
C ILE A 40 -4.69 -4.32 9.76
N ILE A 41 -5.18 -4.68 10.95
CA ILE A 41 -6.59 -4.61 11.31
C ILE A 41 -6.81 -3.70 12.52
N GLY A 42 -8.06 -3.39 12.81
CA GLY A 42 -8.47 -2.54 13.93
C GLY A 42 -9.79 -1.85 13.65
N GLY A 43 -10.46 -1.37 14.65
CA GLY A 43 -11.72 -0.63 14.54
C GLY A 43 -11.59 0.67 13.76
N ASN A 44 -12.74 1.31 13.50
CA ASN A 44 -12.75 2.64 12.91
C ASN A 44 -12.09 3.64 13.87
N GLY A 45 -11.16 4.44 13.35
CA GLY A 45 -10.42 5.39 14.16
C GLY A 45 -9.24 4.80 14.95
N ALA A 46 -8.92 3.51 14.79
CA ALA A 46 -7.79 2.86 15.46
C ALA A 46 -6.40 3.39 15.05
N GLY A 47 -6.31 4.22 14.00
CA GLY A 47 -5.04 4.81 13.53
C GLY A 47 -4.46 4.16 12.29
N LYS A 48 -5.10 3.12 11.70
CA LYS A 48 -4.58 2.37 10.54
C LYS A 48 -4.20 3.26 9.35
N SER A 49 -5.18 3.91 8.76
CA SER A 49 -4.95 4.81 7.61
C SER A 49 -4.12 6.04 7.99
N THR A 50 -4.18 6.48 9.27
CA THR A 50 -3.30 7.54 9.77
C THR A 50 -1.84 7.10 9.74
N THR A 51 -1.55 5.86 10.13
CA THR A 51 -0.20 5.29 10.05
C THR A 51 0.30 5.25 8.61
N LEU A 52 -0.52 4.74 7.66
CA LEU A 52 -0.13 4.72 6.25
C LEU A 52 0.09 6.14 5.70
N ASN A 53 -0.78 7.09 6.03
CA ASN A 53 -0.65 8.48 5.60
C ASN A 53 0.56 9.19 6.23
N ALA A 54 0.90 8.88 7.48
CA ALA A 54 2.12 9.37 8.14
C ALA A 54 3.37 8.84 7.44
N ILE A 55 3.43 7.54 7.10
CA ILE A 55 4.53 6.94 6.33
C ILE A 55 4.62 7.57 4.94
N ALA A 56 3.50 7.76 4.26
CA ALA A 56 3.44 8.37 2.93
C ALA A 56 3.83 9.85 2.93
N GLY A 57 3.73 10.55 4.07
CA GLY A 57 4.02 11.97 4.20
C GLY A 57 2.86 12.89 3.83
N VAL A 58 1.65 12.35 3.73
CA VAL A 58 0.41 13.11 3.53
C VAL A 58 0.12 13.95 4.77
N TRP A 59 0.30 13.35 5.95
CA TRP A 59 0.17 14.05 7.23
C TRP A 59 1.49 14.05 7.98
N PRO A 60 2.01 15.23 8.34
CA PRO A 60 3.19 15.32 9.19
C PRO A 60 2.87 14.73 10.57
N ILE A 61 3.82 14.02 11.15
CA ILE A 61 3.74 13.54 12.54
C ILE A 61 4.09 14.67 13.51
N ASP A 62 3.62 14.57 14.76
CA ASP A 62 3.88 15.58 15.77
C ASP A 62 5.20 15.30 16.53
N SER A 63 5.54 14.02 16.71
CA SER A 63 6.81 13.57 17.29
C SER A 63 7.12 12.14 16.84
N GLY A 64 8.35 11.68 17.10
CA GLY A 64 8.84 10.38 16.71
C GLY A 64 9.65 10.40 15.42
N LYS A 65 9.93 9.23 14.86
CA LYS A 65 10.70 9.06 13.61
C LYS A 65 10.10 7.99 12.71
N ILE A 66 10.27 8.17 11.40
CA ILE A 66 9.93 7.20 10.36
C ILE A 66 11.15 7.01 9.46
N ILE A 67 11.68 5.79 9.41
CA ILE A 67 12.90 5.43 8.68
C ILE A 67 12.54 4.34 7.67
N ILE A 68 12.94 4.49 6.41
CA ILE A 68 12.78 3.47 5.36
C ILE A 68 14.17 3.11 4.81
N ASP A 69 14.48 1.81 4.86
CA ASP A 69 15.76 1.27 4.36
C ASP A 69 16.96 2.09 4.89
N GLY A 70 16.97 2.37 6.21
CA GLY A 70 17.98 3.15 6.90
C GLY A 70 17.97 4.66 6.64
N THR A 71 17.03 5.16 5.80
CA THR A 71 16.91 6.60 5.51
C THR A 71 15.81 7.22 6.36
N ASP A 72 16.13 8.23 7.17
CA ASP A 72 15.13 9.03 7.91
C ASP A 72 14.32 9.87 6.91
N ILE A 73 13.03 9.56 6.82
CA ILE A 73 12.09 10.25 5.94
C ILE A 73 11.11 11.15 6.70
N THR A 74 11.26 11.27 8.02
CA THR A 74 10.32 11.95 8.93
C THR A 74 9.86 13.32 8.40
N ASN A 75 10.82 14.13 7.97
CA ASN A 75 10.57 15.49 7.49
C ASN A 75 10.54 15.63 5.97
N LEU A 76 10.61 14.51 5.23
CA LEU A 76 10.53 14.57 3.78
C LEU A 76 9.08 14.77 3.32
N PRO A 77 8.81 15.69 2.39
CA PRO A 77 7.48 15.84 1.81
C PRO A 77 7.11 14.63 0.94
N GLU A 78 5.81 14.39 0.74
CA GLU A 78 5.25 13.24 0.04
C GLU A 78 5.95 12.93 -1.30
N HIS A 79 6.15 13.95 -2.15
CA HIS A 79 6.78 13.76 -3.46
C HIS A 79 8.24 13.27 -3.39
N LYS A 80 8.97 13.54 -2.30
CA LYS A 80 10.32 13.01 -2.08
C LYS A 80 10.30 11.58 -1.53
N ARG A 81 9.22 11.20 -0.79
CA ARG A 81 9.02 9.82 -0.33
C ARG A 81 8.60 8.89 -1.45
N ALA A 82 8.00 9.40 -2.52
CA ALA A 82 7.50 8.63 -3.66
C ALA A 82 8.56 7.72 -4.33
N LYS A 83 9.84 8.02 -4.18
CA LYS A 83 10.92 7.15 -4.69
C LYS A 83 11.12 5.87 -3.87
N TYR A 84 10.68 5.85 -2.61
CA TYR A 84 10.80 4.70 -1.70
C TYR A 84 9.50 3.89 -1.64
N LEU A 85 8.35 4.54 -1.93
CA LEU A 85 7.02 4.02 -1.67
C LEU A 85 6.26 3.69 -2.95
N GLY A 86 5.55 2.55 -2.93
CA GLY A 86 4.39 2.31 -3.77
C GLY A 86 3.13 2.48 -2.95
N ARG A 87 2.07 3.04 -3.51
CA ARG A 87 0.80 3.20 -2.79
C ARG A 87 -0.38 2.82 -3.67
N VAL A 88 -1.30 2.05 -3.10
CA VAL A 88 -2.59 1.70 -3.68
C VAL A 88 -3.68 2.21 -2.73
N PHE A 89 -4.64 2.94 -3.27
CA PHE A 89 -5.72 3.58 -2.53
C PHE A 89 -6.97 2.70 -2.49
N GLN A 90 -7.87 3.02 -1.57
CA GLN A 90 -9.18 2.37 -1.47
C GLN A 90 -10.01 2.61 -2.74
N ASP A 91 -10.03 3.86 -3.25
CA ASP A 91 -10.67 4.20 -4.51
C ASP A 91 -9.71 3.98 -5.68
N PRO A 92 -10.01 3.04 -6.60
CA PRO A 92 -9.17 2.78 -7.77
C PRO A 92 -9.01 4.00 -8.71
N MET A 93 -9.90 4.98 -8.61
CA MET A 93 -9.83 6.22 -9.41
C MET A 93 -8.70 7.12 -8.97
N THR A 94 -8.35 7.11 -7.68
CA THR A 94 -7.34 8.00 -7.10
C THR A 94 -5.92 7.70 -7.60
N GLY A 95 -5.63 6.44 -7.92
CA GLY A 95 -4.30 6.00 -8.36
C GLY A 95 -4.04 6.12 -9.87
N THR A 96 -5.02 6.57 -10.68
CA THR A 96 -4.95 6.56 -12.13
C THR A 96 -5.48 7.84 -12.76
N ALA A 97 -4.94 8.20 -13.94
CA ALA A 97 -5.50 9.25 -14.80
C ALA A 97 -6.53 8.62 -15.74
N ALA A 98 -7.82 8.72 -15.42
CA ALA A 98 -8.91 8.03 -16.11
C ALA A 98 -9.02 8.37 -17.61
N THR A 99 -8.61 9.57 -18.02
CA THR A 99 -8.63 10.05 -19.41
C THR A 99 -7.40 9.66 -20.23
N MET A 100 -6.39 9.09 -19.58
CA MET A 100 -5.16 8.60 -20.22
C MET A 100 -5.27 7.11 -20.50
N ASP A 101 -4.47 6.64 -21.44
CA ASP A 101 -4.38 5.22 -21.79
C ASP A 101 -3.64 4.41 -20.73
N ILE A 102 -3.77 3.09 -20.77
CA ILE A 102 -3.06 2.19 -19.85
C ILE A 102 -1.55 2.41 -19.96
N GLU A 103 -1.00 2.43 -21.18
CA GLU A 103 0.45 2.62 -21.38
C GLU A 103 0.94 4.00 -20.89
N GLU A 104 0.14 5.04 -21.02
CA GLU A 104 0.46 6.39 -20.53
C GLU A 104 0.49 6.41 -18.98
N ASN A 105 -0.50 5.79 -18.33
CA ASN A 105 -0.53 5.66 -16.87
C ASN A 105 0.70 4.87 -16.36
N MET A 106 1.03 3.75 -16.99
CA MET A 106 2.19 2.94 -16.64
C MET A 106 3.51 3.71 -16.87
N ALA A 107 3.60 4.51 -17.94
CA ALA A 107 4.78 5.33 -18.21
C ALA A 107 5.00 6.42 -17.13
N ILE A 108 3.93 7.02 -16.62
CA ILE A 108 4.01 7.97 -15.50
C ILE A 108 4.52 7.24 -14.24
N ALA A 109 3.99 6.05 -13.95
CA ALA A 109 4.41 5.25 -12.81
C ALA A 109 5.88 4.80 -12.92
N LEU A 110 6.32 4.38 -14.10
CA LEU A 110 7.70 3.97 -14.38
C LEU A 110 8.69 5.12 -14.13
N ARG A 111 8.28 6.37 -14.39
CA ARG A 111 9.14 7.55 -14.21
C ARG A 111 9.01 8.21 -12.84
N ARG A 112 8.35 7.55 -11.89
CA ARG A 112 8.20 8.05 -10.52
C ARG A 112 9.57 8.27 -9.87
N GLY A 113 9.79 9.49 -9.33
CA GLY A 113 11.04 9.86 -8.66
C GLY A 113 12.20 10.21 -9.60
N GLU A 114 12.01 10.22 -10.90
CA GLU A 114 13.02 10.61 -11.88
C GLU A 114 12.89 12.10 -12.27
N LYS A 115 14.01 12.66 -12.74
CA LYS A 115 14.01 13.99 -13.33
C LYS A 115 13.26 13.94 -14.65
N ARG A 116 12.32 14.88 -14.86
CA ARG A 116 11.60 15.01 -16.13
C ARG A 116 12.52 15.57 -17.20
N THR A 117 12.47 14.96 -18.38
CA THR A 117 13.23 15.37 -19.56
C THR A 117 12.29 15.47 -20.77
N LEU A 118 12.74 16.12 -21.84
CA LEU A 118 12.02 16.16 -23.12
C LEU A 118 12.23 14.83 -23.88
N ARG A 119 11.62 13.75 -23.38
CA ARG A 119 11.58 12.43 -24.01
C ARG A 119 10.17 12.11 -24.50
N TRP A 120 10.06 11.18 -25.46
CA TRP A 120 8.77 10.60 -25.82
C TRP A 120 8.09 10.02 -24.60
N GLY A 121 6.76 10.20 -24.52
CA GLY A 121 5.97 9.76 -23.36
C GLY A 121 6.07 8.25 -23.13
N VAL A 122 6.00 7.43 -24.19
CA VAL A 122 6.10 5.96 -24.16
C VAL A 122 7.04 5.54 -25.26
N SER A 123 8.14 4.85 -24.94
CA SER A 123 9.06 4.28 -25.93
C SER A 123 8.59 2.88 -26.39
N ARG A 124 9.29 2.29 -27.38
CA ARG A 124 9.01 0.93 -27.81
C ARG A 124 9.36 -0.08 -26.71
N GLU A 125 10.48 0.12 -26.04
CA GLU A 125 10.96 -0.70 -24.94
C GLU A 125 9.99 -0.61 -23.75
N ASP A 126 9.44 0.58 -23.45
CA ASP A 126 8.39 0.76 -22.43
C ASP A 126 7.16 -0.11 -22.78
N ARG A 127 6.72 -0.11 -24.04
CA ARG A 127 5.55 -0.91 -24.47
C ARG A 127 5.77 -2.41 -24.34
N GLU A 128 6.95 -2.90 -24.68
CA GLU A 128 7.32 -4.31 -24.53
C GLU A 128 7.30 -4.70 -23.05
N LEU A 129 7.92 -3.90 -22.18
CA LEU A 129 7.89 -4.08 -20.73
C LEU A 129 6.45 -4.06 -20.18
N PHE A 130 5.64 -3.09 -20.59
CA PHE A 130 4.27 -2.96 -20.11
C PHE A 130 3.42 -4.14 -20.53
N ARG A 131 3.54 -4.62 -21.74
CA ARG A 131 2.85 -5.82 -22.22
C ARG A 131 3.21 -7.05 -21.40
N GLU A 132 4.49 -7.29 -21.16
CA GLU A 132 4.97 -8.38 -20.30
C GLU A 132 4.34 -8.29 -18.88
N LYS A 133 4.42 -7.10 -18.27
CA LYS A 133 3.88 -6.91 -16.92
C LYS A 133 2.35 -7.03 -16.86
N LEU A 134 1.62 -6.56 -17.87
CA LEU A 134 0.15 -6.71 -17.92
C LEU A 134 -0.27 -8.18 -18.11
N GLN A 135 0.48 -8.98 -18.88
CA GLN A 135 0.23 -10.41 -19.04
C GLN A 135 0.25 -11.15 -17.69
N THR A 136 1.10 -10.73 -16.73
CA THR A 136 1.16 -11.36 -15.40
C THR A 136 -0.13 -11.24 -14.61
N LEU A 137 -0.98 -10.25 -14.93
CA LEU A 137 -2.28 -10.04 -14.29
C LEU A 137 -3.34 -11.06 -14.76
N GLY A 138 -3.21 -11.61 -15.96
CA GLY A 138 -4.19 -12.56 -16.54
C GLY A 138 -5.58 -11.94 -16.77
N LEU A 139 -5.62 -10.67 -17.17
CA LEU A 139 -6.87 -9.89 -17.35
C LEU A 139 -7.09 -9.43 -18.81
N GLY A 140 -6.24 -9.86 -19.76
CA GLY A 140 -6.29 -9.48 -21.19
C GLY A 140 -6.02 -7.97 -21.42
N LEU A 141 -5.32 -7.30 -20.51
CA LEU A 141 -5.04 -5.87 -20.60
C LEU A 141 -3.84 -5.57 -21.48
N GLU A 142 -2.97 -6.54 -21.71
CA GLU A 142 -1.83 -6.51 -22.62
C GLU A 142 -2.21 -6.24 -24.07
N ASP A 143 -3.42 -6.62 -24.47
CA ASP A 143 -3.98 -6.39 -25.81
C ASP A 143 -4.75 -5.06 -25.94
N ARG A 144 -4.90 -4.35 -24.83
CA ARG A 144 -5.72 -3.14 -24.72
C ARG A 144 -4.96 -1.94 -24.15
N MET A 145 -3.64 -1.88 -24.33
CA MET A 145 -2.77 -0.85 -23.72
C MET A 145 -3.13 0.58 -24.12
N THR A 146 -3.74 0.78 -25.28
CA THR A 146 -4.23 2.10 -25.78
C THR A 146 -5.67 2.40 -25.37
N SER A 147 -6.30 1.54 -24.55
CA SER A 147 -7.62 1.83 -24.00
C SER A 147 -7.51 2.79 -22.83
N LYS A 148 -8.47 3.72 -22.72
CA LYS A 148 -8.58 4.64 -21.58
C LYS A 148 -8.80 3.87 -20.29
N VAL A 149 -8.05 4.19 -19.25
CA VAL A 149 -8.20 3.53 -17.92
C VAL A 149 -9.60 3.75 -17.33
N GLY A 150 -10.24 4.88 -17.64
CA GLY A 150 -11.62 5.17 -17.25
C GLY A 150 -12.66 4.17 -17.73
N LEU A 151 -12.38 3.41 -18.79
CA LEU A 151 -13.29 2.39 -19.37
C LEU A 151 -13.12 0.99 -18.74
N LEU A 152 -12.17 0.82 -17.85
CA LEU A 152 -11.90 -0.46 -17.19
C LEU A 152 -12.88 -0.70 -16.05
N SER A 153 -13.15 -1.99 -15.75
CA SER A 153 -13.87 -2.36 -14.53
C SER A 153 -13.08 -1.96 -13.27
N GLY A 154 -13.75 -1.84 -12.13
CA GLY A 154 -13.11 -1.52 -10.85
C GLY A 154 -11.95 -2.46 -10.52
N GLY A 155 -12.14 -3.78 -10.70
CA GLY A 155 -11.08 -4.76 -10.45
C GLY A 155 -9.90 -4.67 -11.42
N GLN A 156 -10.17 -4.46 -12.72
CA GLN A 156 -9.11 -4.25 -13.71
C GLN A 156 -8.29 -3.00 -13.39
N ARG A 157 -8.96 -1.92 -13.02
CA ARG A 157 -8.29 -0.67 -12.63
C ARG A 157 -7.47 -0.85 -11.36
N GLN A 158 -8.00 -1.55 -10.36
CA GLN A 158 -7.26 -1.84 -9.14
C GLN A 158 -6.02 -2.68 -9.39
N ALA A 159 -6.12 -3.71 -10.24
CA ALA A 159 -4.99 -4.54 -10.64
C ALA A 159 -3.89 -3.72 -11.36
N ILE A 160 -4.27 -2.79 -12.27
CA ILE A 160 -3.32 -1.87 -12.89
C ILE A 160 -2.69 -0.94 -11.86
N THR A 161 -3.48 -0.36 -10.95
CA THR A 161 -2.95 0.53 -9.90
C THR A 161 -1.91 -0.19 -9.04
N LEU A 162 -2.18 -1.43 -8.68
CA LEU A 162 -1.24 -2.28 -7.93
C LEU A 162 0.03 -2.55 -8.74
N LEU A 163 -0.09 -2.92 -10.02
CA LEU A 163 1.05 -3.14 -10.90
C LEU A 163 1.90 -1.86 -11.04
N MET A 164 1.27 -0.70 -11.24
CA MET A 164 1.93 0.59 -11.32
C MET A 164 2.67 0.93 -10.01
N ALA A 165 2.07 0.64 -8.86
CA ALA A 165 2.68 0.89 -7.56
C ALA A 165 3.94 0.02 -7.35
N ALA A 166 3.94 -1.22 -7.85
CA ALA A 166 5.03 -2.19 -7.75
C ALA A 166 6.10 -2.05 -8.84
N LEU A 167 5.80 -1.37 -9.97
CA LEU A 167 6.60 -1.38 -11.20
C LEU A 167 8.09 -0.99 -11.00
N LYS A 168 8.37 -0.07 -10.08
CA LYS A 168 9.74 0.38 -9.73
C LYS A 168 10.31 -0.33 -8.50
N GLN A 169 9.75 -1.45 -8.09
CA GLN A 169 10.19 -2.20 -6.92
C GLN A 169 10.41 -1.28 -5.70
N PRO A 170 9.36 -0.66 -5.17
CA PRO A 170 9.45 0.23 -4.03
C PRO A 170 10.03 -0.49 -2.81
N LYS A 171 10.69 0.24 -1.91
CA LYS A 171 11.17 -0.30 -0.63
C LYS A 171 10.03 -0.72 0.29
N LEU A 172 8.87 -0.06 0.13
CA LEU A 172 7.65 -0.39 0.88
C LEU A 172 6.41 -0.14 0.00
N LEU A 173 5.53 -1.13 -0.06
CA LEU A 173 4.24 -1.06 -0.73
C LEU A 173 3.14 -0.86 0.32
N LEU A 174 2.35 0.20 0.17
CA LEU A 174 1.22 0.54 1.04
C LEU A 174 -0.10 0.25 0.33
N LEU A 175 -0.91 -0.66 0.88
CA LEU A 175 -2.22 -1.07 0.38
C LEU A 175 -3.29 -0.63 1.38
N ASP A 176 -4.04 0.44 1.05
CA ASP A 176 -5.03 1.02 1.94
C ASP A 176 -6.45 0.57 1.54
N GLU A 177 -6.93 -0.50 2.17
CA GLU A 177 -8.28 -1.07 1.94
C GLU A 177 -8.62 -1.28 0.45
N HIS A 178 -7.63 -1.64 -0.34
CA HIS A 178 -7.64 -1.61 -1.80
C HIS A 178 -8.66 -2.56 -2.47
N THR A 179 -9.38 -3.37 -1.70
CA THR A 179 -10.44 -4.26 -2.19
C THR A 179 -11.83 -3.91 -1.66
N ALA A 180 -11.94 -2.92 -0.75
CA ALA A 180 -13.18 -2.62 -0.05
C ALA A 180 -14.32 -2.12 -0.97
N ALA A 181 -13.99 -1.47 -2.09
CA ALA A 181 -14.95 -0.96 -3.06
C ALA A 181 -15.36 -1.97 -4.15
N LEU A 182 -14.88 -3.23 -4.05
CA LEU A 182 -15.10 -4.28 -5.07
C LEU A 182 -16.11 -5.31 -4.58
N ASP A 183 -16.78 -5.97 -5.53
CA ASP A 183 -17.59 -7.15 -5.20
C ASP A 183 -16.69 -8.30 -4.71
N PRO A 184 -17.24 -9.27 -3.93
CA PRO A 184 -16.42 -10.30 -3.27
C PRO A 184 -15.58 -11.15 -4.24
N LYS A 185 -16.08 -11.47 -5.41
CA LYS A 185 -15.36 -12.29 -6.41
C LYS A 185 -14.18 -11.51 -7.00
N THR A 186 -14.41 -10.26 -7.35
CA THR A 186 -13.39 -9.36 -7.87
C THR A 186 -12.34 -9.04 -6.79
N ALA A 187 -12.77 -8.80 -5.55
CA ALA A 187 -11.88 -8.57 -4.41
C ALA A 187 -10.91 -9.74 -4.19
N ALA A 188 -11.44 -10.98 -4.19
CA ALA A 188 -10.60 -12.19 -4.06
C ALA A 188 -9.55 -12.28 -5.19
N LYS A 189 -9.93 -11.96 -6.43
CA LYS A 189 -8.99 -11.96 -7.57
C LYS A 189 -7.91 -10.90 -7.44
N VAL A 190 -8.26 -9.70 -6.96
CA VAL A 190 -7.29 -8.62 -6.73
C VAL A 190 -6.33 -8.99 -5.58
N LEU A 191 -6.80 -9.65 -4.52
CA LEU A 191 -5.95 -10.15 -3.44
C LEU A 191 -4.96 -11.21 -3.93
N GLU A 192 -5.39 -12.19 -4.77
CA GLU A 192 -4.49 -13.15 -5.40
C GLU A 192 -3.40 -12.46 -6.24
N ILE A 193 -3.77 -11.44 -7.02
CA ILE A 193 -2.83 -10.63 -7.81
C ILE A 193 -1.86 -9.89 -6.88
N SER A 194 -2.35 -9.38 -5.73
CA SER A 194 -1.52 -8.70 -4.75
C SER A 194 -0.46 -9.64 -4.16
N ASP A 195 -0.87 -10.82 -3.72
CA ASP A 195 0.04 -11.85 -3.21
C ASP A 195 1.12 -12.21 -4.24
N LYS A 196 0.68 -12.44 -5.49
CA LYS A 196 1.58 -12.79 -6.59
C LYS A 196 2.62 -11.69 -6.85
N ILE A 197 2.19 -10.44 -7.01
CA ILE A 197 3.09 -9.30 -7.27
C ILE A 197 4.07 -9.11 -6.11
N ILE A 198 3.61 -9.19 -4.86
CA ILE A 198 4.44 -9.03 -3.67
C ILE A 198 5.49 -10.16 -3.60
N ALA A 199 5.08 -11.41 -3.80
CA ALA A 199 5.97 -12.57 -3.74
C ALA A 199 7.00 -12.59 -4.88
N GLU A 200 6.58 -12.40 -6.14
CA GLU A 200 7.47 -12.43 -7.31
C GLU A 200 8.53 -11.31 -7.27
N ASN A 201 8.18 -10.15 -6.72
CA ASN A 201 9.12 -9.02 -6.61
C ASN A 201 9.77 -8.90 -5.23
N GLN A 202 9.53 -9.84 -4.31
CA GLN A 202 10.04 -9.86 -2.93
C GLN A 202 9.82 -8.51 -2.21
N LEU A 203 8.65 -7.91 -2.39
CA LEU A 203 8.34 -6.59 -1.84
C LEU A 203 8.04 -6.68 -0.34
N THR A 204 8.46 -5.67 0.41
CA THR A 204 7.92 -5.42 1.74
C THR A 204 6.60 -4.68 1.58
N ALA A 205 5.52 -5.15 2.22
CA ALA A 205 4.19 -4.59 2.06
C ALA A 205 3.44 -4.44 3.37
N MET A 206 2.61 -3.39 3.44
CA MET A 206 1.63 -3.17 4.52
C MET A 206 0.24 -3.07 3.89
N MET A 207 -0.67 -3.94 4.30
CA MET A 207 -2.05 -3.98 3.82
C MET A 207 -3.02 -3.70 4.97
N VAL A 208 -3.74 -2.59 4.89
CA VAL A 208 -4.88 -2.32 5.78
C VAL A 208 -6.12 -3.01 5.21
N THR A 209 -6.84 -3.72 6.06
CA THR A 209 -8.11 -4.36 5.71
C THR A 209 -9.08 -4.34 6.90
N HIS A 210 -10.37 -4.29 6.61
CA HIS A 210 -11.44 -4.52 7.61
C HIS A 210 -11.86 -6.00 7.68
N ASN A 211 -11.45 -6.81 6.71
CA ASN A 211 -11.80 -8.22 6.66
C ASN A 211 -10.78 -9.06 7.45
N MET A 212 -11.18 -9.57 8.60
CA MET A 212 -10.31 -10.39 9.45
C MET A 212 -9.86 -11.67 8.78
N LYS A 213 -10.70 -12.28 7.91
CA LYS A 213 -10.33 -13.50 7.17
C LYS A 213 -9.19 -13.20 6.20
N ASP A 214 -9.29 -12.11 5.44
CA ASP A 214 -8.24 -11.69 4.52
C ASP A 214 -6.95 -11.37 5.30
N ALA A 215 -7.06 -10.71 6.47
CA ALA A 215 -5.90 -10.39 7.30
C ALA A 215 -5.16 -11.65 7.80
N ILE A 216 -5.88 -12.73 8.09
CA ILE A 216 -5.30 -14.02 8.52
C ILE A 216 -4.65 -14.73 7.34
N VAL A 217 -5.33 -14.78 6.18
CA VAL A 217 -4.90 -15.55 5.00
C VAL A 217 -3.71 -14.93 4.30
N HIS A 218 -3.70 -13.59 4.12
CA HIS A 218 -2.68 -12.89 3.35
C HIS A 218 -1.53 -12.41 4.22
N GLY A 219 -0.32 -12.43 3.67
CA GLY A 219 0.91 -11.99 4.32
C GLY A 219 1.44 -12.95 5.41
N ASN A 220 2.62 -12.63 5.92
CA ASN A 220 3.32 -13.45 6.92
C ASN A 220 3.22 -12.90 8.36
N ARG A 221 2.68 -11.68 8.55
CA ARG A 221 2.53 -11.01 9.85
C ARG A 221 1.22 -10.26 9.92
N LEU A 222 0.60 -10.22 11.10
CA LEU A 222 -0.65 -9.51 11.36
C LEU A 222 -0.46 -8.58 12.55
N ILE A 223 -0.91 -7.34 12.39
CA ILE A 223 -0.89 -6.31 13.42
C ILE A 223 -2.32 -5.85 13.68
N MET A 224 -2.68 -5.70 14.95
CA MET A 224 -3.92 -5.08 15.38
C MET A 224 -3.63 -3.72 16.00
N MET A 225 -4.36 -2.72 15.54
CA MET A 225 -4.31 -1.36 16.11
C MET A 225 -5.59 -1.02 16.85
N HIS A 226 -5.43 -0.33 17.98
CA HIS A 226 -6.52 0.22 18.77
C HIS A 226 -6.09 1.55 19.39
N GLU A 227 -6.95 2.58 19.31
CA GLU A 227 -6.69 3.91 19.87
C GLU A 227 -5.30 4.49 19.58
N GLY A 228 -4.85 4.33 18.32
CA GLY A 228 -3.56 4.85 17.87
C GLY A 228 -2.34 4.06 18.35
N LYS A 229 -2.53 2.85 18.88
CA LYS A 229 -1.44 1.97 19.35
C LYS A 229 -1.49 0.63 18.64
N VAL A 230 -0.34 -0.03 18.56
CA VAL A 230 -0.26 -1.47 18.24
C VAL A 230 -0.56 -2.25 19.52
N ILE A 231 -1.63 -3.04 19.52
CA ILE A 231 -2.05 -3.84 20.69
C ILE A 231 -1.78 -5.33 20.52
N TYR A 232 -1.59 -5.80 19.29
CA TYR A 232 -1.25 -7.18 18.98
C TYR A 232 -0.37 -7.23 17.74
N ASP A 233 0.62 -8.11 17.75
CA ASP A 233 1.58 -8.30 16.67
C ASP A 233 1.98 -9.77 16.64
N VAL A 234 1.73 -10.44 15.52
CA VAL A 234 1.91 -11.89 15.39
C VAL A 234 2.40 -12.24 14.00
N ALA A 235 3.33 -13.20 13.91
CA ALA A 235 3.96 -13.59 12.66
C ALA A 235 4.19 -15.12 12.57
N GLY A 236 4.51 -15.59 11.37
CA GLY A 236 4.93 -16.95 11.12
C GLY A 236 3.88 -18.01 11.47
N GLU A 237 4.27 -19.06 12.15
CA GLU A 237 3.39 -20.18 12.47
C GLU A 237 2.25 -19.80 13.43
N GLU A 238 2.49 -18.86 14.34
CA GLU A 238 1.44 -18.37 15.23
C GLU A 238 0.32 -17.69 14.43
N LYS A 239 0.68 -16.85 13.42
CA LYS A 239 -0.31 -16.24 12.53
C LYS A 239 -1.11 -17.27 11.74
N LYS A 240 -0.46 -18.32 11.22
CA LYS A 240 -1.13 -19.38 10.44
C LYS A 240 -2.21 -20.13 11.22
N ASN A 241 -2.05 -20.22 12.52
CA ASN A 241 -2.99 -20.92 13.40
C ASN A 241 -4.13 -20.04 13.92
N LEU A 242 -4.13 -18.74 13.62
CA LEU A 242 -5.17 -17.79 14.04
C LEU A 242 -6.53 -18.12 13.43
N GLN A 243 -7.55 -17.91 14.23
CA GLN A 243 -8.95 -17.89 13.79
C GLN A 243 -9.58 -16.53 14.06
N VAL A 244 -10.65 -16.21 13.35
CA VAL A 244 -11.37 -14.94 13.52
C VAL A 244 -11.80 -14.71 14.97
N LYS A 245 -12.21 -15.77 15.69
CA LYS A 245 -12.58 -15.69 17.11
C LYS A 245 -11.44 -15.19 18.00
N ASP A 246 -10.19 -15.56 17.69
CA ASP A 246 -9.02 -15.16 18.48
C ASP A 246 -8.72 -13.68 18.33
N LEU A 247 -8.99 -13.12 17.15
CA LEU A 247 -8.90 -11.69 16.89
C LEU A 247 -10.03 -10.93 17.58
N LEU A 248 -11.27 -11.42 17.50
CA LEU A 248 -12.43 -10.80 18.15
C LEU A 248 -12.27 -10.73 19.68
N ALA A 249 -11.57 -11.68 20.30
CA ALA A 249 -11.31 -11.67 21.75
C ALA A 249 -10.30 -10.57 22.19
N LYS A 250 -9.64 -9.89 21.23
CA LYS A 250 -8.64 -8.84 21.51
C LYS A 250 -9.16 -7.42 21.25
N PHE A 251 -10.39 -7.29 20.69
CA PHE A 251 -11.12 -6.02 20.54
C PHE A 251 -11.89 -5.70 21.83
#